data_1df2850ebf8f4ea6e5265fa22585a86a
#
_entry.id   1df2850ebf8f4ea6e5265fa22585a86a
#
_cell.length_a   1.000
_cell.length_b   1.000
_cell.length_c   1.000
_cell.angle_alpha   90.00
_cell.angle_beta   90.00
_cell.angle_gamma   90.00
#
_symmetry.space_group_name_H-M   'P 1'
#
loop_
_entity.id
_entity.type
_entity.pdbx_description
1 polymer ?
#
loop_
_entity_poly.entity_id
_entity_poly.type
_entity_poly.pdbx_seq_one_letter_code
_entity_poly.pdbx_strand_id
1 'polypeptide(L)'
;MKKLRKLLWLAILPILSSQAILQAAPKGLDIYFIDVEGGAATLIVTPTGQSLLIDTGFPGERDAGRIARVALEVAGLKQIDHCVITHWHRDHVGGVPTLAKLIPIKNFYDHGFPPTLAADMQAEFMNAYKETTGGSSITLKPGDEIKLPRALKNLPVLKVRVVAASGMVLGEQSSTPQIRPCGDNFESKPEDTSDNAQSIGILLTFGSFRFFDGGDLTWNVEDRLACPKNIVGAVDVFQVNHHGVDSSNNPTLIRAIKPQVAIIDNGPKKGAESHTFATLKSNPELQAIYQLHRNLRTSDKENTMAGYIANEEESCQGNFIKLAIAPNSRSYTVSIPGKQFTRRFRTR
;
A
#
# COMPACT_ATOMS: atom_id res chain seq x y z
N MET A 1 65.89 -11.93 -68.15
CA MET A 1 64.72 -12.66 -67.60
C MET A 1 64.30 -11.91 -66.28
N LYS A 2 63.33 -11.05 -66.40
CA LYS A 2 62.83 -10.22 -65.21
C LYS A 2 61.59 -10.91 -64.67
N LYS A 3 61.62 -11.37 -63.39
CA LYS A 3 60.45 -11.92 -62.68
C LYS A 3 59.60 -10.79 -62.06
N LEU A 4 58.36 -10.65 -62.52
CA LEU A 4 57.36 -9.73 -61.99
C LEU A 4 56.79 -10.35 -60.72
N ARG A 5 56.94 -9.70 -59.55
CA ARG A 5 56.25 -10.05 -58.30
C ARG A 5 54.94 -9.29 -58.27
N LYS A 6 53.81 -10.02 -58.27
CA LYS A 6 52.49 -9.46 -58.03
C LYS A 6 52.29 -9.33 -56.53
N LEU A 7 52.11 -8.07 -56.02
CA LEU A 7 51.68 -7.79 -54.68
C LEU A 7 50.14 -7.94 -54.62
N LEU A 8 49.68 -8.89 -53.80
CA LEU A 8 48.25 -8.99 -53.45
C LEU A 8 48.00 -8.07 -52.29
N TRP A 9 47.15 -7.05 -52.50
CA TRP A 9 46.63 -6.20 -51.44
C TRP A 9 45.36 -6.86 -50.85
N LEU A 10 45.42 -7.41 -49.59
CA LEU A 10 44.27 -7.83 -48.84
C LEU A 10 43.61 -6.58 -48.27
N ALA A 11 42.44 -6.24 -48.76
CA ALA A 11 41.58 -5.21 -48.18
C ALA A 11 40.87 -5.80 -46.92
N ILE A 12 41.29 -5.40 -45.73
CA ILE A 12 40.62 -5.72 -44.49
C ILE A 12 39.43 -4.75 -44.36
N LEU A 13 38.21 -5.24 -44.62
CA LEU A 13 36.97 -4.50 -44.26
C LEU A 13 36.77 -4.54 -42.73
N PRO A 14 36.61 -3.42 -42.07
CA PRO A 14 36.23 -3.42 -40.66
C PRO A 14 34.78 -3.89 -40.54
N ILE A 15 34.57 -5.03 -39.87
CA ILE A 15 33.25 -5.47 -39.43
C ILE A 15 32.83 -4.54 -38.27
N LEU A 16 32.02 -3.53 -38.54
CA LEU A 16 31.31 -2.74 -37.53
C LEU A 16 30.25 -3.66 -36.89
N SER A 17 30.62 -4.30 -35.79
CA SER A 17 29.65 -4.97 -34.94
C SER A 17 28.78 -3.88 -34.26
N SER A 18 27.58 -3.62 -34.77
CA SER A 18 26.57 -2.86 -34.10
C SER A 18 26.11 -3.64 -32.84
N GLN A 19 26.68 -3.32 -31.70
CA GLN A 19 26.13 -3.78 -30.42
C GLN A 19 24.75 -3.11 -30.25
N ALA A 20 23.69 -3.84 -30.55
CA ALA A 20 22.35 -3.47 -30.18
C ALA A 20 22.34 -3.38 -28.66
N ILE A 21 22.26 -2.17 -28.11
CA ILE A 21 22.01 -1.94 -26.69
C ILE A 21 20.63 -2.53 -26.40
N LEU A 22 20.60 -3.70 -25.79
CA LEU A 22 19.36 -4.32 -25.33
C LEU A 22 18.81 -3.42 -24.25
N GLN A 23 17.91 -2.53 -24.63
CA GLN A 23 17.26 -1.64 -23.70
C GLN A 23 16.36 -2.50 -22.79
N ALA A 24 16.68 -2.57 -21.49
CA ALA A 24 15.88 -3.32 -20.54
C ALA A 24 14.42 -2.88 -20.65
N ALA A 25 13.50 -3.85 -20.65
CA ALA A 25 12.08 -3.56 -20.71
C ALA A 25 11.70 -2.61 -19.55
N PRO A 26 10.85 -1.62 -19.81
CA PRO A 26 10.44 -0.67 -18.78
C PRO A 26 9.80 -1.43 -17.60
N LYS A 27 10.23 -1.10 -16.38
CA LYS A 27 9.66 -1.66 -15.16
C LYS A 27 8.27 -1.04 -14.90
N GLY A 28 7.37 -1.83 -14.34
CA GLY A 28 6.08 -1.37 -13.86
C GLY A 28 6.15 -0.86 -12.42
N LEU A 29 4.99 -0.67 -11.81
CA LEU A 29 4.84 -0.34 -10.39
C LEU A 29 4.61 -1.64 -9.62
N ASP A 30 5.35 -1.88 -8.55
CA ASP A 30 5.17 -3.00 -7.65
C ASP A 30 4.64 -2.53 -6.29
N ILE A 31 3.67 -3.28 -5.72
CA ILE A 31 3.15 -3.06 -4.36
C ILE A 31 3.22 -4.38 -3.61
N TYR A 32 3.80 -4.37 -2.41
CA TYR A 32 3.95 -5.54 -1.55
C TYR A 32 3.17 -5.32 -0.26
N PHE A 33 2.19 -6.16 0.01
CA PHE A 33 1.50 -6.24 1.29
C PHE A 33 2.25 -7.25 2.15
N ILE A 34 2.96 -6.76 3.14
CA ILE A 34 3.90 -7.55 3.95
C ILE A 34 3.17 -8.06 5.18
N ASP A 35 3.30 -9.35 5.44
CA ASP A 35 2.67 -9.95 6.62
C ASP A 35 3.36 -9.50 7.91
N VAL A 36 2.60 -8.77 8.72
CA VAL A 36 2.95 -8.32 10.06
C VAL A 36 1.90 -8.76 11.09
N GLU A 37 1.18 -9.84 10.78
CA GLU A 37 0.24 -10.57 11.66
C GLU A 37 -0.86 -9.69 12.27
N GLY A 38 -1.46 -8.82 11.45
CA GLY A 38 -2.58 -7.96 11.82
C GLY A 38 -2.18 -6.56 12.28
N GLY A 39 -0.98 -6.14 11.92
CA GLY A 39 -0.61 -4.74 11.73
C GLY A 39 -0.59 -4.40 10.25
N ALA A 40 -0.06 -3.23 9.88
CA ALA A 40 0.06 -2.81 8.49
C ALA A 40 1.52 -2.59 8.07
N ALA A 41 1.85 -3.04 6.86
CA ALA A 41 3.09 -2.71 6.18
C ALA A 41 2.95 -2.89 4.67
N THR A 42 2.83 -1.80 3.93
CA THR A 42 2.66 -1.80 2.48
C THR A 42 3.83 -1.08 1.81
N LEU A 43 4.65 -1.84 1.07
CA LEU A 43 5.81 -1.31 0.37
C LEU A 43 5.49 -1.12 -1.11
N ILE A 44 5.64 0.10 -1.61
CA ILE A 44 5.43 0.50 -3.00
C ILE A 44 6.80 0.80 -3.62
N VAL A 45 7.10 0.16 -4.77
CA VAL A 45 8.33 0.38 -5.52
C VAL A 45 7.99 0.91 -6.91
N THR A 46 8.44 2.12 -7.19
CA THR A 46 8.14 2.83 -8.44
C THR A 46 8.93 2.26 -9.62
N PRO A 47 8.51 2.54 -10.87
CA PRO A 47 9.29 2.15 -12.05
C PRO A 47 10.72 2.70 -12.09
N THR A 48 10.99 3.79 -11.35
CA THR A 48 12.31 4.42 -11.23
C THR A 48 13.14 3.87 -10.07
N GLY A 49 12.59 2.91 -9.30
CA GLY A 49 13.26 2.28 -8.17
C GLY A 49 13.17 3.06 -6.86
N GLN A 50 12.37 4.13 -6.79
CA GLN A 50 12.06 4.77 -5.53
C GLN A 50 11.02 3.98 -4.74
N SER A 51 11.06 4.14 -3.42
CA SER A 51 10.22 3.39 -2.49
C SER A 51 9.40 4.28 -1.58
N LEU A 52 8.16 3.85 -1.35
CA LEU A 52 7.27 4.39 -0.34
C LEU A 52 6.79 3.21 0.52
N LEU A 53 7.08 3.25 1.81
CA LEU A 53 6.54 2.33 2.80
C LEU A 53 5.41 3.03 3.55
N ILE A 54 4.27 2.38 3.67
CA ILE A 54 3.12 2.80 4.49
C ILE A 54 3.07 1.83 5.67
N ASP A 55 3.26 2.36 6.87
CA ASP A 55 3.33 1.67 8.15
C ASP A 55 4.46 0.62 8.29
N THR A 56 4.71 0.18 9.51
CA THR A 56 5.89 -0.62 9.87
C THR A 56 5.59 -1.81 10.78
N GLY A 57 4.31 -2.11 11.01
CA GLY A 57 3.89 -3.21 11.87
C GLY A 57 4.16 -2.98 13.36
N PHE A 58 4.11 -4.07 14.12
CA PHE A 58 4.36 -4.09 15.56
C PHE A 58 5.82 -3.85 15.92
N PRO A 59 6.12 -3.42 17.17
CA PRO A 59 7.49 -3.28 17.64
C PRO A 59 8.19 -4.65 17.71
N GLY A 60 9.53 -4.63 17.52
CA GLY A 60 10.39 -5.79 17.63
C GLY A 60 10.94 -6.29 16.30
N GLU A 61 11.66 -7.43 16.36
CA GLU A 61 12.46 -7.93 15.24
C GLU A 61 11.63 -8.61 14.14
N ARG A 62 10.48 -9.20 14.47
CA ARG A 62 9.68 -9.99 13.53
C ARG A 62 9.23 -9.15 12.33
N ASP A 63 8.50 -8.08 12.57
CA ASP A 63 7.87 -7.28 11.53
C ASP A 63 8.91 -6.44 10.79
N ALA A 64 9.79 -5.78 11.54
CA ALA A 64 10.90 -5.04 10.94
C ALA A 64 11.80 -5.95 10.09
N GLY A 65 12.08 -7.19 10.54
CA GLY A 65 12.84 -8.18 9.77
C GLY A 65 12.11 -8.63 8.49
N ARG A 66 10.79 -8.85 8.55
CA ARG A 66 9.98 -9.20 7.37
C ARG A 66 9.95 -8.06 6.36
N ILE A 67 9.78 -6.81 6.81
CA ILE A 67 9.80 -5.62 5.96
C ILE A 67 11.19 -5.45 5.32
N ALA A 68 12.26 -5.52 6.12
CA ALA A 68 13.62 -5.39 5.62
C ALA A 68 13.96 -6.48 4.59
N ARG A 69 13.56 -7.74 4.83
CA ARG A 69 13.73 -8.85 3.87
C ARG A 69 13.04 -8.56 2.54
N VAL A 70 11.78 -8.12 2.57
CA VAL A 70 11.06 -7.80 1.33
C VAL A 70 11.70 -6.61 0.61
N ALA A 71 12.11 -5.58 1.33
CA ALA A 71 12.75 -4.40 0.77
C ALA A 71 14.12 -4.73 0.15
N LEU A 72 15.00 -5.40 0.89
CA LEU A 72 16.38 -5.65 0.50
C LEU A 72 16.50 -6.81 -0.49
N GLU A 73 15.88 -7.97 -0.18
CA GLU A 73 16.13 -9.21 -0.92
C GLU A 73 15.14 -9.41 -2.06
N VAL A 74 13.86 -8.99 -1.91
CA VAL A 74 12.83 -9.20 -2.93
C VAL A 74 12.74 -8.01 -3.88
N ALA A 75 12.67 -6.79 -3.33
CA ALA A 75 12.56 -5.57 -4.12
C ALA A 75 13.93 -5.01 -4.57
N GLY A 76 15.04 -5.47 -3.96
CA GLY A 76 16.41 -5.05 -4.31
C GLY A 76 16.73 -3.61 -3.93
N LEU A 77 16.03 -3.06 -2.93
CA LEU A 77 16.25 -1.71 -2.44
C LEU A 77 17.50 -1.65 -1.58
N LYS A 78 18.10 -0.47 -1.49
CA LYS A 78 19.22 -0.18 -0.56
C LYS A 78 18.78 0.74 0.58
N GLN A 79 17.61 1.34 0.46
CA GLN A 79 17.00 2.28 1.39
C GLN A 79 15.51 2.37 1.15
N ILE A 80 14.76 2.91 2.09
CA ILE A 80 13.39 3.37 1.94
C ILE A 80 13.43 4.88 1.76
N ASP A 81 12.92 5.38 0.62
CA ASP A 81 12.97 6.81 0.32
C ASP A 81 11.92 7.61 1.09
N HIS A 82 10.76 7.03 1.30
CA HIS A 82 9.63 7.64 1.99
C HIS A 82 8.98 6.60 2.91
N CYS A 83 8.72 6.96 4.17
CA CYS A 83 7.97 6.15 5.13
C CYS A 83 6.83 7.00 5.69
N VAL A 84 5.60 6.58 5.48
CA VAL A 84 4.39 7.19 6.03
C VAL A 84 3.91 6.35 7.20
N ILE A 85 3.68 6.97 8.35
CA ILE A 85 2.94 6.38 9.46
C ILE A 85 1.54 6.94 9.41
N THR A 86 0.57 6.05 9.18
CA THR A 86 -0.83 6.46 9.00
C THR A 86 -1.41 7.02 10.29
N HIS A 87 -1.09 6.38 11.42
CA HIS A 87 -1.52 6.80 12.76
C HIS A 87 -0.64 6.16 13.85
N TRP A 88 -0.86 6.52 15.12
CA TRP A 88 0.08 6.24 16.20
C TRP A 88 -0.13 4.92 16.94
N HIS A 89 -0.95 4.00 16.42
CA HIS A 89 -1.08 2.69 17.05
C HIS A 89 0.17 1.84 16.86
N ARG A 90 0.41 0.99 17.87
CA ARG A 90 1.62 0.15 17.97
C ARG A 90 1.86 -0.78 16.77
N ASP A 91 0.81 -1.19 16.10
CA ASP A 91 0.83 -2.09 14.96
C ASP A 91 0.99 -1.38 13.60
N HIS A 92 1.21 -0.06 13.65
CA HIS A 92 1.52 0.80 12.52
C HIS A 92 2.87 1.49 12.70
N VAL A 93 3.08 2.17 13.83
CA VAL A 93 4.32 2.92 14.09
C VAL A 93 5.39 2.08 14.80
N GLY A 94 5.01 0.97 15.42
CA GLY A 94 5.86 0.24 16.37
C GLY A 94 7.16 -0.29 15.81
N GLY A 95 7.20 -0.66 14.53
CA GLY A 95 8.39 -1.21 13.89
C GLY A 95 9.45 -0.18 13.51
N VAL A 96 9.15 1.13 13.52
CA VAL A 96 10.05 2.20 13.01
C VAL A 96 11.45 2.12 13.64
N PRO A 97 11.63 2.05 14.97
CA PRO A 97 12.98 2.08 15.56
C PRO A 97 13.85 0.88 15.18
N THR A 98 13.23 -0.29 15.04
CA THR A 98 13.94 -1.52 14.66
C THR A 98 14.23 -1.53 13.18
N LEU A 99 13.25 -1.14 12.33
CA LEU A 99 13.41 -1.10 10.89
C LEU A 99 14.51 -0.11 10.46
N ALA A 100 14.57 1.06 11.07
CA ALA A 100 15.59 2.08 10.76
C ALA A 100 17.02 1.61 11.03
N LYS A 101 17.21 0.59 11.89
CA LYS A 101 18.53 -0.05 12.12
C LYS A 101 18.86 -1.08 11.03
N LEU A 102 17.86 -1.66 10.37
CA LEU A 102 18.01 -2.71 9.35
C LEU A 102 18.17 -2.14 7.93
N ILE A 103 17.49 -1.05 7.64
CA ILE A 103 17.53 -0.37 6.33
C ILE A 103 17.40 1.14 6.52
N PRO A 104 18.23 1.98 5.86
CA PRO A 104 18.11 3.43 5.94
C PRO A 104 16.76 3.93 5.44
N ILE A 105 16.15 4.87 6.17
CA ILE A 105 14.91 5.54 5.80
C ILE A 105 15.20 7.04 5.66
N LYS A 106 14.86 7.65 4.51
CA LYS A 106 15.23 9.04 4.23
C LYS A 106 14.23 10.08 4.75
N ASN A 107 12.96 9.86 4.47
CA ASN A 107 11.91 10.84 4.78
C ASN A 107 10.80 10.14 5.55
N PHE A 108 10.36 10.77 6.61
CA PHE A 108 9.25 10.31 7.43
C PHE A 108 8.07 11.27 7.30
N TYR A 109 6.87 10.71 7.28
CA TYR A 109 5.61 11.44 7.20
C TYR A 109 4.64 10.89 8.23
N ASP A 110 3.82 11.77 8.80
CA ASP A 110 2.78 11.45 9.78
C ASP A 110 1.62 12.44 9.70
N HIS A 111 0.58 12.20 10.49
CA HIS A 111 -0.57 13.13 10.58
C HIS A 111 -0.39 14.25 11.63
N GLY A 112 0.80 14.38 12.20
CA GLY A 112 1.13 15.34 13.26
C GLY A 112 0.98 14.74 14.65
N PHE A 113 1.63 15.39 15.61
CA PHE A 113 1.55 15.00 17.01
C PHE A 113 0.38 15.70 17.68
N PRO A 114 -0.61 14.98 18.22
CA PRO A 114 -1.74 15.62 18.89
C PRO A 114 -1.29 16.30 20.18
N PRO A 115 -1.91 17.44 20.56
CA PRO A 115 -1.60 18.13 21.81
C PRO A 115 -1.99 17.31 23.06
N THR A 116 -2.96 16.42 22.90
CA THR A 116 -3.44 15.50 23.94
C THR A 116 -3.59 14.12 23.32
N LEU A 117 -3.04 13.10 23.99
CA LEU A 117 -3.15 11.73 23.54
C LEU A 117 -4.59 11.23 23.65
N ALA A 118 -5.09 10.56 22.62
CA ALA A 118 -6.29 9.76 22.71
C ALA A 118 -6.07 8.58 23.67
N ALA A 119 -7.14 8.05 24.24
CA ALA A 119 -7.06 7.01 25.28
C ALA A 119 -6.45 5.69 24.77
N ASP A 120 -6.49 5.44 23.49
CA ASP A 120 -5.95 4.28 22.79
C ASP A 120 -4.49 4.44 22.34
N MET A 121 -3.93 5.65 22.47
CA MET A 121 -2.55 5.96 22.07
C MET A 121 -1.56 5.63 23.18
N GLN A 122 -0.39 5.15 22.79
CA GLN A 122 0.71 4.82 23.67
C GLN A 122 1.90 5.75 23.43
N ALA A 123 2.17 6.66 24.38
CA ALA A 123 3.23 7.68 24.25
C ALA A 123 4.60 7.10 23.93
N GLU A 124 4.88 5.88 24.36
CA GLU A 124 6.17 5.22 24.15
C GLU A 124 6.51 5.05 22.65
N PHE A 125 5.54 4.68 21.82
CA PHE A 125 5.77 4.49 20.37
C PHE A 125 5.97 5.82 19.64
N MET A 126 5.22 6.86 20.03
CA MET A 126 5.41 8.21 19.50
C MET A 126 6.77 8.78 19.87
N ASN A 127 7.22 8.57 21.12
CA ASN A 127 8.53 9.04 21.58
C ASN A 127 9.66 8.29 20.84
N ALA A 128 9.56 6.97 20.71
CA ALA A 128 10.53 6.17 19.96
C ALA A 128 10.58 6.57 18.47
N TYR A 129 9.44 6.93 17.85
CA TYR A 129 9.38 7.49 16.52
C TYR A 129 10.09 8.86 16.45
N LYS A 130 9.80 9.78 17.38
CA LYS A 130 10.46 11.10 17.44
C LYS A 130 11.98 10.98 17.59
N GLU A 131 12.45 10.08 18.45
CA GLU A 131 13.88 9.80 18.60
C GLU A 131 14.50 9.28 17.31
N THR A 132 13.83 8.32 16.65
CA THR A 132 14.33 7.70 15.41
C THR A 132 14.39 8.70 14.26
N THR A 133 13.41 9.61 14.16
CA THR A 133 13.34 10.64 13.11
C THR A 133 14.16 11.88 13.42
N GLY A 134 14.72 12.00 14.64
CA GLY A 134 15.35 13.21 15.13
C GLY A 134 14.40 14.42 15.15
N GLY A 135 13.10 14.17 15.25
CA GLY A 135 12.05 15.20 15.19
C GLY A 135 11.82 15.83 13.79
N SER A 136 12.37 15.20 12.74
CA SER A 136 12.33 15.75 11.36
C SER A 136 11.34 15.02 10.47
N SER A 137 10.11 14.78 10.96
CA SER A 137 9.01 14.27 10.14
C SER A 137 8.21 15.39 9.47
N ILE A 138 7.49 15.05 8.41
CA ILE A 138 6.63 15.94 7.65
C ILE A 138 5.18 15.61 7.95
N THR A 139 4.44 16.55 8.51
CA THR A 139 3.00 16.37 8.75
C THR A 139 2.21 16.52 7.45
N LEU A 140 1.44 15.48 7.10
CA LEU A 140 0.60 15.45 5.92
C LEU A 140 -0.84 15.93 6.24
N LYS A 141 -1.45 16.58 5.25
CA LYS A 141 -2.83 17.07 5.29
C LYS A 141 -3.60 16.62 4.06
N PRO A 142 -4.94 16.53 4.11
CA PRO A 142 -5.75 16.25 2.94
C PRO A 142 -5.44 17.23 1.80
N GLY A 143 -5.10 16.68 0.63
CA GLY A 143 -4.67 17.45 -0.54
C GLY A 143 -3.18 17.42 -0.83
N ASP A 144 -2.35 17.09 0.14
CA ASP A 144 -0.92 16.96 -0.07
C ASP A 144 -0.58 15.81 -1.03
N GLU A 145 0.53 15.95 -1.72
CA GLU A 145 1.08 14.91 -2.60
C GLU A 145 2.50 14.54 -2.14
N ILE A 146 2.74 13.26 -1.89
CA ILE A 146 4.10 12.74 -1.71
C ILE A 146 4.76 12.72 -3.09
N LYS A 147 5.73 13.60 -3.27
CA LYS A 147 6.41 13.76 -4.56
C LYS A 147 7.42 12.66 -4.78
N LEU A 148 7.09 11.75 -5.67
CA LEU A 148 8.03 10.78 -6.21
C LEU A 148 8.58 11.31 -7.53
N PRO A 149 9.89 11.16 -7.82
CA PRO A 149 10.46 11.65 -9.07
C PRO A 149 9.70 11.11 -10.28
N ARG A 150 9.57 11.97 -11.27
CA ARG A 150 8.89 11.62 -12.52
C ARG A 150 9.52 10.39 -13.14
N ALA A 151 8.66 9.45 -13.49
CA ALA A 151 9.02 8.32 -14.34
C ALA A 151 9.63 8.80 -15.68
N LEU A 152 10.34 7.91 -16.35
CA LEU A 152 10.86 8.10 -17.71
C LEU A 152 9.76 8.63 -18.64
N LYS A 153 10.11 9.45 -19.62
CA LYS A 153 9.18 10.18 -20.52
C LYS A 153 8.01 9.36 -21.10
N ASN A 154 8.13 8.03 -21.15
CA ASN A 154 7.16 7.13 -21.78
C ASN A 154 6.33 6.31 -20.78
N LEU A 155 6.42 6.59 -19.48
CA LEU A 155 5.62 5.90 -18.47
C LEU A 155 4.44 6.77 -18.01
N PRO A 156 3.34 6.16 -17.57
CA PRO A 156 2.22 6.86 -16.96
C PRO A 156 2.66 7.71 -15.76
N VAL A 157 1.93 8.77 -15.49
CA VAL A 157 2.18 9.61 -14.32
C VAL A 157 1.77 8.85 -13.07
N LEU A 158 2.70 8.77 -12.11
CA LEU A 158 2.44 8.28 -10.77
C LEU A 158 2.14 9.47 -9.86
N LYS A 159 1.04 9.40 -9.12
CA LYS A 159 0.67 10.36 -8.08
C LYS A 159 0.30 9.62 -6.80
N VAL A 160 0.75 10.15 -5.67
CA VAL A 160 0.40 9.67 -4.33
C VAL A 160 -0.21 10.85 -3.59
N ARG A 161 -1.52 10.82 -3.42
CA ARG A 161 -2.30 11.92 -2.85
C ARG A 161 -2.93 11.54 -1.53
N VAL A 162 -2.81 12.42 -0.55
CA VAL A 162 -3.51 12.31 0.73
C VAL A 162 -4.96 12.74 0.54
N VAL A 163 -5.90 11.88 0.86
CA VAL A 163 -7.35 12.15 0.76
C VAL A 163 -8.03 12.29 2.13
N ALA A 164 -7.39 11.77 3.18
CA ALA A 164 -7.79 11.94 4.58
C ALA A 164 -6.56 12.06 5.45
N ALA A 165 -6.60 12.83 6.52
CA ALA A 165 -5.62 12.90 7.60
C ALA A 165 -6.17 13.73 8.75
N SER A 166 -5.74 13.41 9.98
CA SER A 166 -6.10 14.17 11.18
C SER A 166 -7.62 14.39 11.34
N GLY A 167 -8.40 13.34 11.04
CA GLY A 167 -9.86 13.36 11.14
C GLY A 167 -10.57 14.17 10.05
N MET A 168 -9.85 14.76 9.10
CA MET A 168 -10.39 15.55 7.98
C MET A 168 -10.31 14.79 6.67
N VAL A 169 -11.22 15.08 5.75
CA VAL A 169 -11.17 14.59 4.37
C VAL A 169 -10.94 15.73 3.38
N LEU A 170 -10.45 15.39 2.19
CA LEU A 170 -10.14 16.36 1.14
C LEU A 170 -11.36 17.21 0.75
N GLY A 171 -11.19 18.52 0.82
CA GLY A 171 -12.23 19.51 0.49
C GLY A 171 -13.06 20.00 1.69
N GLU A 172 -12.84 19.45 2.89
CA GLU A 172 -13.39 20.00 4.12
C GLU A 172 -12.63 21.26 4.54
N GLN A 173 -13.38 22.25 5.04
CA GLN A 173 -12.84 23.54 5.50
C GLN A 173 -12.83 23.68 7.04
N SER A 174 -13.44 22.74 7.77
CA SER A 174 -13.64 22.79 9.22
C SER A 174 -13.32 21.46 9.86
N SER A 175 -12.78 21.54 11.08
CA SER A 175 -12.58 20.41 11.98
C SER A 175 -13.87 19.85 12.59
N THR A 176 -15.03 20.48 12.33
CA THR A 176 -16.33 19.95 12.78
C THR A 176 -17.02 19.29 11.59
N PRO A 177 -16.85 17.98 11.41
CA PRO A 177 -17.44 17.27 10.30
C PRO A 177 -18.95 17.24 10.44
N GLN A 178 -19.66 17.71 9.43
CA GLN A 178 -21.09 17.45 9.32
C GLN A 178 -21.28 16.14 8.56
N ILE A 179 -21.67 15.10 9.28
CA ILE A 179 -22.11 13.84 8.64
C ILE A 179 -23.37 14.17 7.84
N ARG A 180 -23.30 14.04 6.53
CA ARG A 180 -24.44 14.19 5.62
C ARG A 180 -24.78 12.82 5.06
N PRO A 181 -25.89 12.19 5.51
CA PRO A 181 -26.28 10.89 5.03
C PRO A 181 -26.36 10.84 3.50
N CYS A 182 -25.79 9.83 2.88
CA CYS A 182 -25.96 9.53 1.46
C CYS A 182 -26.94 8.38 1.27
N GLY A 183 -28.18 8.71 0.99
CA GLY A 183 -29.26 7.76 0.71
C GLY A 183 -29.96 7.22 1.95
N ASP A 184 -31.02 6.45 1.71
CA ASP A 184 -31.99 6.00 2.70
C ASP A 184 -31.46 4.91 3.65
N ASN A 185 -30.29 4.35 3.36
CA ASN A 185 -29.66 3.24 4.12
C ASN A 185 -28.39 3.66 4.86
N PHE A 186 -28.27 4.94 5.23
CA PHE A 186 -27.15 5.40 6.03
C PHE A 186 -27.28 4.88 7.47
N GLU A 187 -26.31 4.07 7.89
CA GLU A 187 -26.15 3.67 9.28
C GLU A 187 -25.19 4.64 9.98
N SER A 188 -25.71 5.46 10.89
CA SER A 188 -24.88 6.33 11.72
C SER A 188 -24.26 5.53 12.85
N LYS A 189 -22.95 5.67 13.05
CA LYS A 189 -22.24 5.19 14.24
C LYS A 189 -21.82 6.37 15.12
N PRO A 190 -21.61 6.15 16.44
CA PRO A 190 -21.03 7.18 17.29
C PRO A 190 -19.75 7.75 16.70
N GLU A 191 -19.44 9.01 17.02
CA GLU A 191 -18.17 9.60 16.63
C GLU A 191 -17.02 8.82 17.24
N ASP A 192 -16.05 8.46 16.39
CA ASP A 192 -14.85 7.79 16.82
C ASP A 192 -13.78 8.83 17.16
N THR A 193 -13.37 8.84 18.42
CA THR A 193 -12.36 9.74 18.98
C THR A 193 -10.98 9.07 19.08
N SER A 194 -10.85 7.85 18.57
CA SER A 194 -9.58 7.11 18.53
C SER A 194 -8.63 7.71 17.50
N ASP A 195 -7.36 7.33 17.60
CA ASP A 195 -6.36 7.72 16.60
C ASP A 195 -6.59 7.06 15.24
N ASN A 196 -7.34 5.96 15.15
CA ASN A 196 -7.78 5.35 13.89
C ASN A 196 -8.50 6.36 12.99
N ALA A 197 -9.42 7.16 13.56
CA ALA A 197 -10.12 8.19 12.81
C ALA A 197 -9.20 9.31 12.27
N GLN A 198 -7.98 9.41 12.79
CA GLN A 198 -6.96 10.39 12.37
C GLN A 198 -6.08 9.87 11.23
N SER A 199 -6.21 8.60 10.84
CA SER A 199 -5.36 7.92 9.85
C SER A 199 -5.18 8.72 8.55
N ILE A 200 -3.98 8.64 7.99
CA ILE A 200 -3.69 9.14 6.65
C ILE A 200 -4.26 8.17 5.62
N GLY A 201 -5.23 8.62 4.85
CA GLY A 201 -5.76 7.89 3.70
C GLY A 201 -5.04 8.31 2.41
N ILE A 202 -4.50 7.34 1.69
CA ILE A 202 -3.69 7.54 0.48
C ILE A 202 -4.40 7.00 -0.75
N LEU A 203 -4.55 7.84 -1.76
CA LEU A 203 -4.95 7.46 -3.11
C LEU A 203 -3.74 7.50 -4.03
N LEU A 204 -3.30 6.33 -4.50
CA LEU A 204 -2.26 6.20 -5.50
C LEU A 204 -2.88 6.01 -6.89
N THR A 205 -2.37 6.76 -7.87
CA THR A 205 -2.75 6.59 -9.28
C THR A 205 -1.51 6.41 -10.15
N PHE A 206 -1.53 5.43 -11.03
CA PHE A 206 -0.50 5.20 -12.04
C PHE A 206 -1.16 4.98 -13.40
N GLY A 207 -1.25 6.05 -14.19
CA GLY A 207 -2.06 6.05 -15.40
C GLY A 207 -3.53 5.72 -15.11
N SER A 208 -4.03 4.59 -15.67
CA SER A 208 -5.39 4.10 -15.40
C SER A 208 -5.52 3.31 -14.10
N PHE A 209 -4.42 2.79 -13.55
CA PHE A 209 -4.44 2.02 -12.30
C PHE A 209 -4.67 2.93 -11.08
N ARG A 210 -5.55 2.49 -10.17
CA ARG A 210 -5.90 3.19 -8.94
C ARG A 210 -5.88 2.25 -7.74
N PHE A 211 -5.20 2.68 -6.69
CA PHE A 211 -5.09 1.96 -5.42
C PHE A 211 -5.45 2.90 -4.26
N PHE A 212 -6.26 2.42 -3.33
CA PHE A 212 -6.62 3.15 -2.12
C PHE A 212 -6.21 2.36 -0.88
N ASP A 213 -5.55 3.05 0.03
CA ASP A 213 -5.14 2.62 1.35
C ASP A 213 -5.60 3.70 2.34
N GLY A 214 -6.51 3.37 3.23
CA GLY A 214 -7.05 4.30 4.22
C GLY A 214 -6.43 4.14 5.61
N GLY A 215 -5.40 3.31 5.78
CA GLY A 215 -4.94 2.92 7.11
C GLY A 215 -6.10 2.34 7.92
N ASP A 216 -6.28 2.80 9.13
CA ASP A 216 -7.36 2.34 10.02
C ASP A 216 -8.56 3.30 10.07
N LEU A 217 -8.79 4.09 9.01
CA LEU A 217 -9.95 4.98 8.92
C LEU A 217 -11.22 4.27 9.35
N THR A 218 -12.02 4.96 10.15
CA THR A 218 -13.24 4.41 10.74
C THR A 218 -14.50 4.91 10.06
N TRP A 219 -15.62 4.28 10.35
CA TRP A 219 -16.91 4.36 9.70
C TRP A 219 -17.36 5.76 9.26
N ASN A 220 -17.24 6.74 10.17
CA ASN A 220 -17.74 8.10 9.90
C ASN A 220 -16.80 8.89 8.96
N VAL A 221 -15.49 8.64 9.02
CA VAL A 221 -14.52 9.26 8.10
C VAL A 221 -14.67 8.66 6.70
N GLU A 222 -14.85 7.34 6.63
CA GLU A 222 -15.12 6.62 5.39
C GLU A 222 -16.39 7.12 4.69
N ASP A 223 -17.46 7.39 5.45
CA ASP A 223 -18.68 7.96 4.88
C ASP A 223 -18.42 9.32 4.23
N ARG A 224 -17.64 10.20 4.88
CA ARG A 224 -17.28 11.51 4.34
C ARG A 224 -16.38 11.46 3.12
N LEU A 225 -15.59 10.40 2.93
CA LEU A 225 -14.84 10.15 1.70
C LEU A 225 -15.75 9.78 0.52
N ALA A 226 -16.89 9.18 0.79
CA ALA A 226 -17.84 8.75 -0.21
C ALA A 226 -18.96 9.76 -0.47
N CYS A 227 -19.32 10.58 0.51
CA CYS A 227 -20.54 11.37 0.57
C CYS A 227 -20.32 12.82 1.07
N PRO A 228 -20.95 13.84 0.50
CA PRO A 228 -21.87 13.80 -0.64
C PRO A 228 -21.16 13.66 -1.98
N LYS A 229 -19.85 13.68 -1.99
CA LYS A 229 -19.01 13.54 -3.19
C LYS A 229 -18.02 12.41 -3.00
N ASN A 230 -18.00 11.46 -3.92
CA ASN A 230 -16.99 10.41 -3.92
C ASN A 230 -15.61 11.01 -4.23
N ILE A 231 -14.80 11.18 -3.18
CA ILE A 231 -13.48 11.80 -3.22
C ILE A 231 -12.45 10.82 -3.78
N VAL A 232 -12.57 9.56 -3.40
CA VAL A 232 -11.64 8.49 -3.80
C VAL A 232 -11.86 8.09 -5.25
N GLY A 233 -13.13 8.02 -5.70
CA GLY A 233 -13.50 7.48 -7.01
C GLY A 233 -13.37 5.96 -7.06
N ALA A 234 -13.73 5.36 -8.20
CA ALA A 234 -13.58 3.91 -8.39
C ALA A 234 -12.10 3.51 -8.39
N VAL A 235 -11.76 2.38 -7.75
CA VAL A 235 -10.38 1.87 -7.63
C VAL A 235 -10.26 0.45 -8.19
N ASP A 236 -9.09 0.10 -8.67
CA ASP A 236 -8.78 -1.28 -9.08
C ASP A 236 -8.50 -2.15 -7.85
N VAL A 237 -7.73 -1.61 -6.89
CA VAL A 237 -7.36 -2.33 -5.68
C VAL A 237 -7.62 -1.46 -4.45
N PHE A 238 -8.21 -2.08 -3.44
CA PHE A 238 -8.47 -1.51 -2.13
C PHE A 238 -7.73 -2.33 -1.06
N GLN A 239 -6.83 -1.69 -0.32
CA GLN A 239 -6.38 -2.24 0.96
C GLN A 239 -7.47 -1.98 1.96
N VAL A 240 -8.04 -3.06 2.49
CA VAL A 240 -9.21 -3.01 3.36
C VAL A 240 -8.84 -2.31 4.65
N ASN A 241 -9.55 -1.25 4.97
CA ASN A 241 -9.25 -0.41 6.13
C ASN A 241 -9.28 -1.21 7.43
N HIS A 242 -8.39 -0.85 8.36
CA HIS A 242 -8.39 -1.35 9.74
C HIS A 242 -8.37 -2.89 9.77
N HIS A 243 -7.50 -3.50 8.93
CA HIS A 243 -7.33 -4.96 8.82
C HIS A 243 -8.63 -5.74 8.56
N GLY A 244 -9.71 -5.07 8.17
CA GLY A 244 -11.02 -5.66 7.99
C GLY A 244 -11.84 -5.82 9.28
N VAL A 245 -11.66 -4.93 10.25
CA VAL A 245 -12.50 -4.86 11.47
C VAL A 245 -13.82 -4.17 11.17
N ASP A 246 -14.92 -4.58 11.82
CA ASP A 246 -16.29 -4.11 11.55
C ASP A 246 -16.59 -2.68 12.05
N SER A 247 -15.65 -2.01 12.74
CA SER A 247 -15.71 -0.58 13.04
C SER A 247 -15.37 0.30 11.83
N SER A 248 -14.87 -0.31 10.76
CA SER A 248 -14.50 0.29 9.48
C SER A 248 -15.22 -0.42 8.33
N ASN A 249 -14.84 -0.08 7.08
CA ASN A 249 -15.37 -0.70 5.87
C ASN A 249 -16.86 -0.43 5.63
N ASN A 250 -17.22 0.85 5.80
CA ASN A 250 -18.57 1.37 5.59
C ASN A 250 -19.11 0.95 4.20
N PRO A 251 -20.30 0.34 4.13
CA PRO A 251 -20.92 -0.04 2.85
C PRO A 251 -21.07 1.12 1.87
N THR A 252 -21.20 2.36 2.36
CA THR A 252 -21.25 3.57 1.51
C THR A 252 -19.92 3.79 0.80
N LEU A 253 -18.79 3.66 1.52
CA LEU A 253 -17.46 3.74 0.91
C LEU A 253 -17.26 2.62 -0.12
N ILE A 254 -17.53 1.36 0.26
CA ILE A 254 -17.31 0.21 -0.62
C ILE A 254 -18.12 0.34 -1.93
N ARG A 255 -19.40 0.75 -1.83
CA ARG A 255 -20.24 1.03 -3.02
C ARG A 255 -19.73 2.19 -3.86
N ALA A 256 -19.14 3.22 -3.24
CA ALA A 256 -18.62 4.39 -3.95
C ALA A 256 -17.30 4.08 -4.68
N ILE A 257 -16.37 3.37 -4.04
CA ILE A 257 -15.04 3.08 -4.61
C ILE A 257 -15.03 1.84 -5.52
N LYS A 258 -16.02 0.95 -5.40
CA LYS A 258 -16.24 -0.21 -6.28
C LYS A 258 -14.97 -1.01 -6.57
N PRO A 259 -14.24 -1.51 -5.56
CA PRO A 259 -12.97 -2.18 -5.81
C PRO A 259 -13.14 -3.44 -6.65
N GLN A 260 -12.20 -3.70 -7.57
CA GLN A 260 -12.13 -4.97 -8.30
C GLN A 260 -11.42 -6.05 -7.46
N VAL A 261 -10.43 -5.65 -6.69
CA VAL A 261 -9.69 -6.52 -5.78
C VAL A 261 -9.61 -5.86 -4.41
N ALA A 262 -9.89 -6.63 -3.37
CA ALA A 262 -9.67 -6.25 -1.97
C ALA A 262 -8.51 -7.06 -1.39
N ILE A 263 -7.61 -6.40 -0.68
CA ILE A 263 -6.51 -7.03 0.06
C ILE A 263 -6.73 -6.73 1.54
N ILE A 264 -6.83 -7.77 2.36
CA ILE A 264 -7.00 -7.66 3.80
C ILE A 264 -5.67 -8.00 4.47
N ASP A 265 -5.10 -7.05 5.18
CA ASP A 265 -3.86 -7.17 5.95
C ASP A 265 -4.11 -7.67 7.38
N ASN A 266 -5.02 -8.65 7.49
CA ASN A 266 -5.37 -9.27 8.75
C ASN A 266 -4.27 -10.17 9.31
N GLY A 267 -4.32 -10.38 10.62
CA GLY A 267 -3.57 -11.43 11.30
C GLY A 267 -4.41 -12.72 11.47
N PRO A 268 -3.81 -13.76 12.07
CA PRO A 268 -4.52 -15.00 12.34
C PRO A 268 -5.68 -14.83 13.33
N LYS A 269 -5.60 -13.82 14.21
CA LYS A 269 -6.58 -13.54 15.27
C LYS A 269 -7.10 -12.10 15.29
N LYS A 270 -6.73 -11.26 14.31
CA LYS A 270 -7.14 -9.86 14.20
C LYS A 270 -7.60 -9.56 12.78
N GLY A 271 -8.68 -8.82 12.64
CA GLY A 271 -9.21 -8.38 11.36
C GLY A 271 -9.97 -9.45 10.57
N ALA A 272 -10.29 -9.18 9.32
CA ALA A 272 -11.10 -10.02 8.43
C ALA A 272 -12.42 -10.46 9.10
N GLU A 273 -13.16 -9.50 9.68
CA GLU A 273 -14.39 -9.78 10.41
C GLU A 273 -15.57 -10.02 9.47
N SER A 274 -16.57 -10.71 9.98
CA SER A 274 -17.68 -11.27 9.18
C SER A 274 -18.49 -10.22 8.45
N HIS A 275 -18.80 -9.09 9.09
CA HIS A 275 -19.58 -8.02 8.47
C HIS A 275 -18.79 -7.34 7.35
N THR A 276 -17.52 -7.02 7.58
CA THR A 276 -16.61 -6.48 6.54
C THR A 276 -16.52 -7.43 5.36
N PHE A 277 -16.35 -8.73 5.62
CA PHE A 277 -16.27 -9.74 4.55
C PHE A 277 -17.56 -9.82 3.74
N ALA A 278 -18.71 -9.77 4.41
CA ALA A 278 -20.02 -9.74 3.76
C ALA A 278 -20.24 -8.46 2.93
N THR A 279 -19.82 -7.30 3.47
CA THR A 279 -19.90 -6.01 2.79
C THR A 279 -19.05 -6.01 1.50
N LEU A 280 -17.82 -6.51 1.56
CA LEU A 280 -16.97 -6.65 0.38
C LEU A 280 -17.63 -7.54 -0.68
N LYS A 281 -18.15 -8.70 -0.29
CA LYS A 281 -18.83 -9.64 -1.20
C LYS A 281 -20.12 -9.09 -1.81
N SER A 282 -20.77 -8.12 -1.18
CA SER A 282 -21.97 -7.46 -1.73
C SER A 282 -21.66 -6.54 -2.93
N ASN A 283 -20.40 -6.20 -3.15
CA ASN A 283 -19.98 -5.39 -4.30
C ASN A 283 -19.94 -6.25 -5.58
N PRO A 284 -20.80 -5.99 -6.57
CA PRO A 284 -20.88 -6.81 -7.78
C PRO A 284 -19.65 -6.70 -8.69
N GLU A 285 -18.83 -5.67 -8.51
CA GLU A 285 -17.61 -5.46 -9.29
C GLU A 285 -16.39 -6.15 -8.68
N LEU A 286 -16.53 -6.71 -7.48
CA LEU A 286 -15.43 -7.39 -6.79
C LEU A 286 -15.13 -8.74 -7.44
N GLN A 287 -13.89 -8.90 -7.89
CA GLN A 287 -13.43 -10.12 -8.56
C GLN A 287 -12.63 -11.05 -7.65
N ALA A 288 -12.02 -10.51 -6.59
CA ALA A 288 -11.23 -11.29 -5.63
C ALA A 288 -11.05 -10.56 -4.31
N ILE A 289 -11.02 -11.34 -3.23
CA ILE A 289 -10.56 -10.92 -1.90
C ILE A 289 -9.32 -11.75 -1.60
N TYR A 290 -8.21 -11.09 -1.24
CA TYR A 290 -6.99 -11.71 -0.74
C TYR A 290 -6.84 -11.41 0.75
N GLN A 291 -6.28 -12.34 1.50
CA GLN A 291 -5.97 -12.20 2.92
C GLN A 291 -4.50 -12.48 3.18
N LEU A 292 -3.86 -11.71 4.04
CA LEU A 292 -2.51 -12.01 4.51
C LEU A 292 -2.51 -13.23 5.41
N HIS A 293 -3.54 -13.40 6.25
CA HIS A 293 -3.75 -14.59 7.07
C HIS A 293 -5.14 -15.17 6.91
N ARG A 294 -5.23 -16.50 7.11
CA ARG A 294 -6.49 -17.11 7.45
C ARG A 294 -6.95 -16.56 8.81
N ASN A 295 -8.19 -16.07 8.88
CA ASN A 295 -8.81 -15.74 10.15
C ASN A 295 -9.19 -17.02 10.88
N LEU A 296 -8.46 -17.36 11.94
CA LEU A 296 -8.67 -18.60 12.71
C LEU A 296 -9.82 -18.51 13.72
N ARG A 297 -10.41 -17.30 13.90
CA ARG A 297 -11.57 -17.10 14.79
C ARG A 297 -12.90 -17.40 14.11
N THR A 298 -12.89 -17.53 12.79
CA THR A 298 -14.09 -17.68 11.98
C THR A 298 -14.09 -19.00 11.22
N SER A 299 -15.26 -19.37 10.67
CA SER A 299 -15.40 -20.53 9.81
C SER A 299 -14.76 -20.31 8.44
N ASP A 300 -14.60 -21.40 7.67
CA ASP A 300 -14.10 -21.33 6.28
C ASP A 300 -15.00 -20.51 5.37
N LYS A 301 -16.30 -20.37 5.70
CA LYS A 301 -17.24 -19.56 4.92
C LYS A 301 -16.97 -18.06 5.04
N GLU A 302 -16.32 -17.64 6.11
CA GLU A 302 -15.97 -16.24 6.41
C GLU A 302 -14.52 -15.90 6.03
N ASN A 303 -13.79 -16.85 5.48
CA ASN A 303 -12.50 -16.63 4.84
C ASN A 303 -12.63 -16.68 3.32
N THR A 304 -11.65 -16.14 2.62
CA THR A 304 -11.52 -16.36 1.18
C THR A 304 -11.03 -17.79 0.90
N MET A 305 -11.03 -18.20 -0.37
CA MET A 305 -10.49 -19.53 -0.75
C MET A 305 -9.00 -19.61 -0.42
N ALA A 306 -8.52 -20.78 0.00
CA ALA A 306 -7.15 -21.05 0.41
C ALA A 306 -6.07 -20.51 -0.57
N GLY A 307 -6.34 -20.58 -1.88
CA GLY A 307 -5.43 -20.02 -2.89
C GLY A 307 -5.23 -18.51 -2.83
N TYR A 308 -6.11 -17.78 -2.15
CA TYR A 308 -6.07 -16.32 -1.99
C TYR A 308 -5.59 -15.89 -0.59
N ILE A 309 -5.20 -16.83 0.28
CA ILE A 309 -4.67 -16.58 1.62
C ILE A 309 -3.17 -16.80 1.57
N ALA A 310 -2.38 -15.82 2.01
CA ALA A 310 -0.92 -15.92 1.97
C ALA A 310 -0.38 -16.88 3.05
N ASN A 311 -0.94 -16.84 4.26
CA ASN A 311 -0.52 -17.63 5.41
C ASN A 311 -1.73 -18.33 6.04
N GLU A 312 -1.72 -19.66 6.04
CA GLU A 312 -2.85 -20.48 6.51
C GLU A 312 -2.83 -20.73 8.01
N GLU A 313 -1.64 -20.75 8.61
CA GLU A 313 -1.41 -21.14 10.00
C GLU A 313 -0.92 -19.95 10.83
N GLU A 314 -1.18 -19.98 12.14
CA GLU A 314 -0.74 -18.92 13.07
C GLU A 314 0.78 -18.76 13.04
N SER A 315 1.53 -19.86 13.10
CA SER A 315 2.97 -19.85 12.94
C SER A 315 3.34 -19.94 11.46
N CYS A 316 3.82 -18.85 10.88
CA CYS A 316 4.04 -18.76 9.45
C CYS A 316 5.41 -18.19 9.06
N GLN A 317 5.75 -18.36 7.78
CA GLN A 317 6.99 -17.85 7.18
C GLN A 317 6.90 -16.37 6.78
N GLY A 318 5.78 -15.69 7.00
CA GLY A 318 5.55 -14.31 6.60
C GLY A 318 5.52 -14.18 5.07
N ASN A 319 4.67 -14.98 4.40
CA ASN A 319 4.41 -14.81 2.99
C ASN A 319 3.70 -13.48 2.75
N PHE A 320 4.11 -12.77 1.72
CA PHE A 320 3.52 -11.49 1.32
C PHE A 320 2.63 -11.67 0.08
N ILE A 321 1.76 -10.69 -0.15
CA ILE A 321 1.01 -10.55 -1.39
C ILE A 321 1.69 -9.48 -2.24
N LYS A 322 1.91 -9.74 -3.53
CA LYS A 322 2.50 -8.80 -4.46
C LYS A 322 1.53 -8.41 -5.56
N LEU A 323 1.35 -7.11 -5.77
CA LEU A 323 0.82 -6.56 -7.01
C LEU A 323 1.98 -6.15 -7.92
N ALA A 324 1.88 -6.49 -9.20
CA ALA A 324 2.76 -5.98 -10.23
C ALA A 324 1.94 -5.34 -11.34
N ILE A 325 1.99 -4.01 -11.44
CA ILE A 325 1.26 -3.21 -12.41
C ILE A 325 2.11 -3.06 -13.67
N ALA A 326 1.54 -3.40 -14.82
CA ALA A 326 2.24 -3.30 -16.09
C ALA A 326 2.71 -1.86 -16.38
N PRO A 327 3.84 -1.67 -17.10
CA PRO A 327 4.37 -0.34 -17.41
C PRO A 327 3.39 0.59 -18.12
N ASN A 328 2.44 0.04 -18.87
CA ASN A 328 1.37 0.80 -19.54
C ASN A 328 0.13 1.05 -18.67
N SER A 329 0.16 0.64 -17.41
CA SER A 329 -0.94 0.73 -16.44
C SER A 329 -2.27 0.06 -16.81
N ARG A 330 -2.34 -0.73 -17.88
CA ARG A 330 -3.60 -1.33 -18.39
C ARG A 330 -3.93 -2.70 -17.80
N SER A 331 -3.02 -3.28 -17.05
CA SER A 331 -3.23 -4.55 -16.35
C SER A 331 -2.31 -4.67 -15.16
N TYR A 332 -2.69 -5.52 -14.22
CA TYR A 332 -1.88 -5.87 -13.07
C TYR A 332 -2.03 -7.35 -12.74
N THR A 333 -1.07 -7.89 -12.03
CA THR A 333 -1.14 -9.23 -11.45
C THR A 333 -1.13 -9.12 -9.93
N VAL A 334 -1.87 -10.02 -9.29
CA VAL A 334 -1.79 -10.26 -7.85
C VAL A 334 -1.21 -11.66 -7.66
N SER A 335 -0.16 -11.76 -6.89
CA SER A 335 0.52 -13.03 -6.64
C SER A 335 0.82 -13.24 -5.15
N ILE A 336 0.89 -14.50 -4.77
CA ILE A 336 1.43 -14.97 -3.49
C ILE A 336 2.62 -15.84 -3.82
N PRO A 337 3.85 -15.27 -3.91
CA PRO A 337 5.03 -15.98 -4.42
C PRO A 337 5.33 -17.27 -3.65
N GLY A 338 5.19 -17.26 -2.31
CA GLY A 338 5.39 -18.44 -1.47
C GLY A 338 4.44 -19.61 -1.75
N LYS A 339 3.31 -19.34 -2.41
CA LYS A 339 2.32 -20.35 -2.83
C LYS A 339 2.33 -20.62 -4.34
N GLN A 340 3.20 -19.95 -5.11
CA GLN A 340 3.24 -19.97 -6.56
C GLN A 340 1.89 -19.64 -7.23
N PHE A 341 1.09 -18.81 -6.56
CA PHE A 341 -0.24 -18.41 -7.00
C PHE A 341 -0.18 -17.03 -7.66
N THR A 342 -0.77 -16.90 -8.86
CA THR A 342 -0.83 -15.62 -9.59
C THR A 342 -2.14 -15.53 -10.36
N ARG A 343 -2.79 -14.36 -10.29
CA ARG A 343 -3.96 -14.02 -11.09
C ARG A 343 -3.78 -12.64 -11.73
N ARG A 344 -4.20 -12.52 -13.00
CA ARG A 344 -4.13 -11.28 -13.79
C ARG A 344 -5.48 -10.58 -13.85
N PHE A 345 -5.43 -9.25 -13.78
CA PHE A 345 -6.58 -8.35 -13.88
C PHE A 345 -6.32 -7.27 -14.92
N ARG A 346 -7.38 -6.65 -15.41
CA ARG A 346 -7.32 -5.43 -16.24
C ARG A 346 -7.70 -4.23 -15.37
N THR A 347 -7.03 -3.11 -15.59
CA THR A 347 -7.46 -1.82 -14.99
C THR A 347 -8.73 -1.33 -15.66
N ARG A 348 -9.46 -0.48 -15.00
CA ARG A 348 -10.69 0.16 -15.51
C ARG A 348 -10.40 1.11 -16.65
#